data_7d481ed354d3801e5c90c06d59f7da28
#
_entry.id   7d481ed354d3801e5c90c06d59f7da28
#
_cell.length_a   1.000
_cell.length_b   1.000
_cell.length_c   1.000
_cell.angle_alpha   90.00
_cell.angle_beta   90.00
_cell.angle_gamma   90.00
#
_symmetry.space_group_name_H-M   'P 1'
#
loop_
_entity.id
_entity.type
_entity.pdbx_description
1 polymer ?
#
loop_
_entity_poly.entity_id
_entity_poly.type
_entity_poly.pdbx_seq_one_letter_code
_entity_poly.pdbx_strand_id
1 'polypeptide(L)'
;MNILMALSQLEVTGAEVYATSVGNELTRRGHQVFYVSDTLTKAHDGLFFKLRFNKRSIPRRFWHVAYLVYLIKKHQIQLVHAHSRASSWSCHIACRLTNTPMVTTVHGRQPVHASRKKFHAMGDKALPVCEAIREQLIKDLNVPESQLHVSRNGIETGTFQRSSAPNNPKPVISIIGRLSGPKGELCYRLLTECLDLERYQVQVITGTPLTERFSALQDKVSFPGYSTNVEKVMAQSDLVIGAGRVAMEALLCGRPTLAIGEASCVGIIKLDNLNQAMATNFGDIGPQDLAIDFQQIPALIEQGLSQPHCAQEITEQIKLNYDLQVIVNELESLYQTVYVNKLQREVPIIMYHRFIRDDSEKGVHGTYLHVQQLEKHFRLLKKMGFETLTFKDLSEKGFIHRLQPGKRFIIITVDDGYRDNYELLLPLLKKYQFKAVVYVVTGENFNRWDVEVSDNPEKVVPLMSAEQVKALHDSGLVEIGGHTMTHPFLSKLSESEQREEILRNKLELEALIGEPLTSFAYPYGDHDATSKQLAQELGYPFALATNSGPLLMHQDPYQIRRIAIFPRTDTFGLWRKVKGNYLFRKMNKK
;
A
#
# COMPACT_ATOMS: atom_id res chain seq x y z
N MET A 1 2.10 9.48 -11.17
CA MET A 1 3.12 8.73 -10.38
C MET A 1 4.04 7.98 -11.32
N ASN A 2 5.28 7.65 -10.86
CA ASN A 2 6.17 6.72 -11.56
C ASN A 2 5.97 5.32 -10.96
N ILE A 3 5.40 4.40 -11.73
CA ILE A 3 4.97 3.08 -11.26
C ILE A 3 5.77 1.98 -11.98
N LEU A 4 6.36 1.05 -11.22
CA LEU A 4 7.07 -0.10 -11.77
C LEU A 4 6.23 -1.37 -11.65
N MET A 5 5.75 -1.90 -12.79
CA MET A 5 5.05 -3.19 -12.90
C MET A 5 6.09 -4.31 -13.01
N ALA A 6 6.11 -5.24 -12.07
CA ALA A 6 7.10 -6.31 -12.02
C ALA A 6 6.45 -7.70 -12.19
N LEU A 7 6.76 -8.37 -13.29
CA LEU A 7 6.24 -9.70 -13.63
C LEU A 7 7.38 -10.75 -13.68
N SER A 8 7.03 -12.01 -13.71
CA SER A 8 7.97 -13.10 -14.03
C SER A 8 7.23 -14.19 -14.79
N GLN A 9 7.45 -14.23 -16.08
CA GLN A 9 6.78 -15.17 -16.98
C GLN A 9 7.57 -15.38 -18.27
N LEU A 10 7.38 -16.53 -18.88
CA LEU A 10 8.00 -16.92 -20.16
C LEU A 10 6.99 -16.99 -21.30
N GLU A 11 5.70 -16.97 -20.99
CA GLU A 11 4.57 -17.05 -21.91
C GLU A 11 3.52 -16.00 -21.54
N VAL A 12 2.64 -15.67 -22.49
CA VAL A 12 1.49 -14.79 -22.21
C VAL A 12 0.55 -15.44 -21.22
N THR A 13 0.33 -14.76 -20.10
CA THR A 13 -0.55 -15.22 -19.02
C THR A 13 -1.61 -14.16 -18.71
N GLY A 14 -2.66 -14.55 -17.97
CA GLY A 14 -3.65 -13.60 -17.48
C GLY A 14 -3.03 -12.47 -16.64
N ALA A 15 -1.92 -12.74 -15.93
CA ALA A 15 -1.19 -11.72 -15.18
C ALA A 15 -0.51 -10.67 -16.08
N GLU A 16 0.01 -11.09 -17.26
CA GLU A 16 0.56 -10.14 -18.24
C GLU A 16 -0.54 -9.26 -18.84
N VAL A 17 -1.64 -9.88 -19.28
CA VAL A 17 -2.78 -9.16 -19.83
C VAL A 17 -3.30 -8.14 -18.82
N TYR A 18 -3.47 -8.55 -17.55
CA TYR A 18 -3.90 -7.64 -16.48
C TYR A 18 -2.90 -6.49 -16.29
N ALA A 19 -1.62 -6.78 -16.12
CA ALA A 19 -0.60 -5.77 -15.84
C ALA A 19 -0.44 -4.77 -16.99
N THR A 20 -0.54 -5.22 -18.25
CA THR A 20 -0.44 -4.34 -19.42
C THR A 20 -1.72 -3.52 -19.61
N SER A 21 -2.92 -4.09 -19.45
CA SER A 21 -4.18 -3.34 -19.52
C SER A 21 -4.26 -2.26 -18.45
N VAL A 22 -3.96 -2.61 -17.20
CA VAL A 22 -3.90 -1.63 -16.09
C VAL A 22 -2.83 -0.57 -16.33
N GLY A 23 -1.64 -0.97 -16.78
CA GLY A 23 -0.54 -0.04 -17.01
C GLY A 23 -0.80 0.92 -18.16
N ASN A 24 -1.42 0.46 -19.26
CA ASN A 24 -1.81 1.31 -20.39
C ASN A 24 -2.87 2.32 -19.96
N GLU A 25 -3.86 1.90 -19.15
CA GLU A 25 -4.86 2.81 -18.62
C GLU A 25 -4.25 3.86 -17.67
N LEU A 26 -3.34 3.45 -16.78
CA LEU A 26 -2.60 4.37 -15.92
C LEU A 26 -1.77 5.37 -16.73
N THR A 27 -1.17 4.93 -17.85
CA THR A 27 -0.43 5.82 -18.77
C THR A 27 -1.37 6.84 -19.41
N ARG A 28 -2.55 6.43 -19.87
CA ARG A 28 -3.59 7.35 -20.39
C ARG A 28 -4.03 8.39 -19.37
N ARG A 29 -3.99 8.07 -18.08
CA ARG A 29 -4.28 8.99 -16.95
C ARG A 29 -3.10 9.85 -16.52
N GLY A 30 -1.99 9.82 -17.25
CA GLY A 30 -0.83 10.68 -16.99
C GLY A 30 0.20 10.12 -16.00
N HIS A 31 0.13 8.84 -15.63
CA HIS A 31 1.19 8.19 -14.89
C HIS A 31 2.33 7.75 -15.80
N GLN A 32 3.56 7.67 -15.30
CA GLN A 32 4.68 7.04 -16.00
C GLN A 32 4.80 5.59 -15.56
N VAL A 33 4.55 4.66 -16.49
CA VAL A 33 4.59 3.23 -16.21
C VAL A 33 5.86 2.61 -16.77
N PHE A 34 6.51 1.80 -15.95
CA PHE A 34 7.70 1.04 -16.27
C PHE A 34 7.42 -0.44 -16.07
N TYR A 35 7.96 -1.30 -16.93
CA TYR A 35 7.79 -2.75 -16.81
C TYR A 35 9.12 -3.44 -16.60
N VAL A 36 9.16 -4.44 -15.73
CA VAL A 36 10.31 -5.33 -15.56
C VAL A 36 9.84 -6.78 -15.54
N SER A 37 10.35 -7.61 -16.48
CA SER A 37 9.96 -9.02 -16.61
C SER A 37 11.02 -9.84 -17.35
N ASP A 38 10.86 -11.17 -17.34
CA ASP A 38 11.62 -12.09 -18.20
C ASP A 38 11.29 -11.82 -19.69
N THR A 39 10.01 -11.67 -20.00
CA THR A 39 9.46 -11.31 -21.31
C THR A 39 8.27 -10.37 -21.12
N LEU A 40 7.92 -9.61 -22.14
CA LEU A 40 6.69 -8.84 -22.22
C LEU A 40 6.24 -8.83 -23.69
N THR A 41 5.15 -9.52 -23.96
CA THR A 41 4.68 -9.82 -25.33
C THR A 41 3.47 -8.97 -25.73
N LYS A 42 2.62 -8.62 -24.74
CA LYS A 42 1.45 -7.78 -24.98
C LYS A 42 1.85 -6.33 -25.22
N ALA A 43 1.06 -5.64 -26.05
CA ALA A 43 1.22 -4.21 -26.30
C ALA A 43 1.18 -3.41 -24.98
N HIS A 44 2.11 -2.48 -24.83
CA HIS A 44 2.27 -1.67 -23.62
C HIS A 44 2.83 -0.28 -23.96
N ASP A 45 2.38 0.72 -23.23
CA ASP A 45 2.73 2.13 -23.44
C ASP A 45 3.89 2.62 -22.55
N GLY A 46 4.50 1.72 -21.76
CA GLY A 46 5.59 2.04 -20.84
C GLY A 46 6.95 1.51 -21.27
N LEU A 47 8.01 1.93 -20.55
CA LEU A 47 9.37 1.45 -20.79
C LEU A 47 9.56 0.04 -20.22
N PHE A 48 10.07 -0.88 -21.05
CA PHE A 48 10.33 -2.27 -20.65
C PHE A 48 11.82 -2.51 -20.33
N PHE A 49 12.06 -3.17 -19.19
CA PHE A 49 13.38 -3.61 -18.74
C PHE A 49 13.39 -5.14 -18.60
N LYS A 50 14.28 -5.80 -19.32
CA LYS A 50 14.41 -7.26 -19.26
C LYS A 50 15.18 -7.69 -18.00
N LEU A 51 14.54 -8.51 -17.14
CA LEU A 51 15.16 -9.10 -15.97
C LEU A 51 14.66 -10.54 -15.79
N ARG A 52 15.59 -11.52 -15.80
CA ARG A 52 15.25 -12.95 -15.79
C ARG A 52 14.93 -13.46 -14.37
N PHE A 53 13.76 -13.13 -13.84
CA PHE A 53 13.29 -13.57 -12.52
C PHE A 53 13.12 -15.10 -12.40
N ASN A 54 12.94 -15.83 -13.51
CA ASN A 54 12.87 -17.28 -13.55
C ASN A 54 14.18 -17.95 -13.10
N LYS A 55 15.31 -17.29 -13.23
CA LYS A 55 16.64 -17.72 -12.79
C LYS A 55 16.85 -17.36 -11.31
N ARG A 56 16.74 -18.35 -10.39
CA ARG A 56 16.58 -18.12 -8.94
C ARG A 56 17.80 -18.49 -8.08
N SER A 57 19.01 -18.67 -8.65
CA SER A 57 20.23 -18.89 -7.84
C SER A 57 20.50 -17.70 -6.90
N ILE A 58 21.11 -17.95 -5.75
CA ILE A 58 21.37 -16.92 -4.73
C ILE A 58 22.12 -15.70 -5.30
N PRO A 59 23.23 -15.84 -6.06
CA PRO A 59 23.93 -14.70 -6.64
C PRO A 59 23.04 -13.88 -7.60
N ARG A 60 22.19 -14.56 -8.39
CA ARG A 60 21.25 -13.88 -9.29
C ARG A 60 20.17 -13.10 -8.56
N ARG A 61 19.69 -13.61 -7.42
CA ARG A 61 18.76 -12.87 -6.59
C ARG A 61 19.35 -11.57 -6.04
N PHE A 62 20.63 -11.59 -5.62
CA PHE A 62 21.33 -10.37 -5.24
C PHE A 62 21.43 -9.38 -6.40
N TRP A 63 21.77 -9.88 -7.61
CA TRP A 63 21.77 -9.07 -8.82
C TRP A 63 20.39 -8.47 -9.13
N HIS A 64 19.29 -9.26 -9.03
CA HIS A 64 17.93 -8.76 -9.23
C HIS A 64 17.64 -7.60 -8.27
N VAL A 65 17.97 -7.76 -7.00
CA VAL A 65 17.75 -6.70 -5.99
C VAL A 65 18.59 -5.44 -6.33
N ALA A 66 19.87 -5.60 -6.64
CA ALA A 66 20.73 -4.47 -6.98
C ALA A 66 20.23 -3.71 -8.22
N TYR A 67 19.82 -4.45 -9.27
CA TYR A 67 19.27 -3.86 -10.49
C TYR A 67 17.93 -3.15 -10.25
N LEU A 68 17.04 -3.74 -9.44
CA LEU A 68 15.78 -3.10 -9.06
C LEU A 68 16.02 -1.82 -8.24
N VAL A 69 16.97 -1.83 -7.30
CA VAL A 69 17.38 -0.61 -6.55
C VAL A 69 17.88 0.47 -7.51
N TYR A 70 18.68 0.09 -8.51
CA TYR A 70 19.15 1.01 -9.55
C TYR A 70 17.97 1.60 -10.35
N LEU A 71 17.04 0.77 -10.84
CA LEU A 71 15.85 1.23 -11.60
C LEU A 71 14.99 2.17 -10.76
N ILE A 72 14.71 1.80 -9.51
CA ILE A 72 13.91 2.60 -8.58
C ILE A 72 14.50 3.99 -8.42
N LYS A 73 15.81 4.09 -8.19
CA LYS A 73 16.50 5.37 -8.02
C LYS A 73 16.60 6.17 -9.30
N LYS A 74 17.00 5.52 -10.41
CA LYS A 74 17.23 6.18 -11.70
C LYS A 74 15.95 6.79 -12.27
N HIS A 75 14.84 6.06 -12.18
CA HIS A 75 13.54 6.46 -12.73
C HIS A 75 12.61 7.07 -11.67
N GLN A 76 13.12 7.33 -10.46
CA GLN A 76 12.35 7.92 -9.36
C GLN A 76 11.01 7.19 -9.13
N ILE A 77 11.07 5.85 -9.10
CA ILE A 77 9.87 5.01 -8.94
C ILE A 77 9.22 5.30 -7.58
N GLN A 78 7.96 5.69 -7.60
CA GLN A 78 7.16 6.04 -6.43
C GLN A 78 6.40 4.86 -5.86
N LEU A 79 6.12 3.85 -6.70
CA LEU A 79 5.42 2.62 -6.28
C LEU A 79 5.84 1.44 -7.16
N VAL A 80 6.04 0.29 -6.52
CA VAL A 80 6.27 -0.99 -7.22
C VAL A 80 5.04 -1.85 -7.10
N HIS A 81 4.52 -2.34 -8.24
CA HIS A 81 3.43 -3.30 -8.28
C HIS A 81 3.92 -4.63 -8.85
N ALA A 82 4.00 -5.66 -8.01
CA ALA A 82 4.44 -6.99 -8.39
C ALA A 82 3.25 -7.90 -8.73
N HIS A 83 3.39 -8.73 -9.77
CA HIS A 83 2.33 -9.62 -10.27
C HIS A 83 2.68 -11.09 -10.21
N SER A 84 3.84 -11.45 -9.68
CA SER A 84 4.27 -12.84 -9.55
C SER A 84 5.08 -13.06 -8.29
N ARG A 85 5.12 -14.31 -7.82
CA ARG A 85 5.90 -14.69 -6.64
C ARG A 85 7.40 -14.44 -6.82
N ALA A 86 7.93 -14.67 -8.01
CA ALA A 86 9.36 -14.54 -8.27
C ALA A 86 9.80 -13.08 -8.29
N SER A 87 9.01 -12.20 -8.92
CA SER A 87 9.26 -10.76 -8.92
C SER A 87 9.03 -10.15 -7.54
N SER A 88 7.94 -10.52 -6.84
CA SER A 88 7.59 -9.92 -5.55
C SER A 88 8.68 -10.13 -4.48
N TRP A 89 9.38 -11.28 -4.48
CA TRP A 89 10.46 -11.53 -3.53
C TRP A 89 11.63 -10.52 -3.69
N SER A 90 12.10 -10.34 -4.92
CA SER A 90 13.20 -9.40 -5.21
C SER A 90 12.77 -7.95 -5.05
N CYS A 91 11.54 -7.61 -5.50
CA CYS A 91 10.96 -6.27 -5.33
C CYS A 91 10.80 -5.92 -3.85
N HIS A 92 10.33 -6.84 -3.01
CA HIS A 92 10.15 -6.59 -1.58
C HIS A 92 11.46 -6.17 -0.89
N ILE A 93 12.58 -6.84 -1.20
CA ILE A 93 13.88 -6.46 -0.64
C ILE A 93 14.35 -5.11 -1.21
N ALA A 94 14.24 -4.90 -2.53
CA ALA A 94 14.62 -3.64 -3.15
C ALA A 94 13.82 -2.45 -2.60
N CYS A 95 12.50 -2.62 -2.44
CA CYS A 95 11.61 -1.61 -1.86
C CYS A 95 11.95 -1.29 -0.40
N ARG A 96 12.33 -2.29 0.40
CA ARG A 96 12.81 -2.06 1.78
C ARG A 96 14.12 -1.27 1.83
N LEU A 97 15.03 -1.53 0.88
CA LEU A 97 16.32 -0.82 0.80
C LEU A 97 16.17 0.63 0.31
N THR A 98 15.15 0.90 -0.51
CA THR A 98 14.90 2.23 -1.09
C THR A 98 13.78 3.01 -0.41
N ASN A 99 13.12 2.42 0.58
CA ASN A 99 11.91 2.95 1.22
C ASN A 99 10.76 3.22 0.22
N THR A 100 10.66 2.42 -0.84
CA THR A 100 9.65 2.57 -1.88
C THR A 100 8.41 1.74 -1.53
N PRO A 101 7.19 2.30 -1.62
CA PRO A 101 5.95 1.55 -1.44
C PRO A 101 5.82 0.39 -2.42
N MET A 102 5.22 -0.71 -1.96
CA MET A 102 5.01 -1.89 -2.80
C MET A 102 3.64 -2.51 -2.57
N VAL A 103 2.96 -2.85 -3.65
CA VAL A 103 1.78 -3.70 -3.65
C VAL A 103 2.01 -4.96 -4.48
N THR A 104 1.24 -6.02 -4.22
CA THR A 104 1.39 -7.28 -4.96
C THR A 104 0.02 -7.85 -5.31
N THR A 105 -0.30 -7.97 -6.61
CA THR A 105 -1.48 -8.74 -7.03
C THR A 105 -1.19 -10.24 -6.97
N VAL A 106 -2.12 -10.97 -6.37
CA VAL A 106 -2.07 -12.43 -6.21
C VAL A 106 -3.11 -13.05 -7.14
N HIS A 107 -2.64 -13.51 -8.31
CA HIS A 107 -3.50 -14.01 -9.41
C HIS A 107 -3.96 -15.46 -9.23
N GLY A 108 -3.43 -16.21 -8.29
CA GLY A 108 -3.77 -17.62 -8.08
C GLY A 108 -3.36 -18.12 -6.70
N ARG A 109 -3.79 -19.35 -6.39
CA ARG A 109 -3.44 -19.99 -5.11
C ARG A 109 -1.94 -20.04 -4.89
N GLN A 110 -1.54 -19.80 -3.66
CA GLN A 110 -0.13 -19.76 -3.28
C GLN A 110 0.27 -21.09 -2.63
N PRO A 111 1.42 -21.67 -3.03
CA PRO A 111 1.94 -22.86 -2.34
C PRO A 111 2.20 -22.57 -0.86
N VAL A 112 1.79 -23.49 0.01
CA VAL A 112 1.93 -23.36 1.46
C VAL A 112 3.23 -24.00 1.91
N HIS A 113 4.19 -23.18 2.36
CA HIS A 113 5.49 -23.63 2.88
C HIS A 113 5.84 -22.85 4.15
N ALA A 114 6.59 -23.45 5.07
CA ALA A 114 7.00 -22.82 6.33
C ALA A 114 7.75 -21.49 6.12
N SER A 115 8.62 -21.42 5.10
CA SER A 115 9.33 -20.18 4.74
C SER A 115 8.39 -19.09 4.23
N ARG A 116 7.28 -19.46 3.57
CA ARG A 116 6.31 -18.49 3.06
C ARG A 116 5.40 -17.95 4.17
N LYS A 117 5.06 -18.77 5.15
CA LYS A 117 4.35 -18.31 6.36
C LYS A 117 5.15 -17.27 7.15
N LYS A 118 6.49 -17.33 7.11
CA LYS A 118 7.38 -16.39 7.80
C LYS A 118 7.73 -15.15 6.96
N PHE A 119 7.77 -15.28 5.63
CA PHE A 119 8.17 -14.21 4.72
C PHE A 119 7.25 -14.16 3.51
N HIS A 120 6.19 -13.38 3.61
CA HIS A 120 5.16 -13.27 2.56
C HIS A 120 5.69 -12.61 1.29
N ALA A 121 6.56 -11.59 1.42
CA ALA A 121 7.10 -10.78 0.31
C ALA A 121 6.01 -10.10 -0.55
N MET A 122 4.93 -9.63 0.10
CA MET A 122 3.77 -9.05 -0.58
C MET A 122 3.74 -7.51 -0.55
N GLY A 123 4.75 -6.88 0.05
CA GLY A 123 4.80 -5.42 0.17
C GLY A 123 3.91 -4.86 1.26
N ASP A 124 3.45 -3.63 1.08
CA ASP A 124 2.63 -2.90 2.03
C ASP A 124 1.15 -3.34 1.95
N LYS A 125 0.68 -3.75 0.76
CA LYS A 125 -0.63 -4.38 0.53
C LYS A 125 -0.53 -5.56 -0.43
N ALA A 126 -1.36 -6.57 -0.22
CA ALA A 126 -1.56 -7.69 -1.13
C ALA A 126 -2.97 -7.64 -1.71
N LEU A 127 -3.08 -7.85 -3.02
CA LEU A 127 -4.28 -7.70 -3.82
C LEU A 127 -4.72 -9.06 -4.36
N PRO A 128 -5.41 -9.92 -3.56
CA PRO A 128 -6.02 -11.13 -4.09
C PRO A 128 -7.10 -10.77 -5.12
N VAL A 129 -7.15 -11.51 -6.23
CA VAL A 129 -8.10 -11.23 -7.31
C VAL A 129 -9.51 -11.73 -7.04
N CYS A 130 -9.71 -12.51 -5.98
CA CYS A 130 -11.02 -12.98 -5.50
C CYS A 130 -10.98 -13.36 -4.02
N GLU A 131 -12.15 -13.57 -3.45
CA GLU A 131 -12.34 -13.89 -2.03
C GLU A 131 -11.69 -15.23 -1.64
N ALA A 132 -11.72 -16.24 -2.50
CA ALA A 132 -11.09 -17.55 -2.24
C ALA A 132 -9.57 -17.45 -2.04
N ILE A 133 -8.89 -16.57 -2.80
CA ILE A 133 -7.46 -16.29 -2.57
C ILE A 133 -7.28 -15.53 -1.26
N ARG A 134 -8.12 -14.51 -0.99
CA ARG A 134 -8.05 -13.76 0.27
C ARG A 134 -8.13 -14.68 1.48
N GLU A 135 -9.10 -15.59 1.47
CA GLU A 135 -9.24 -16.58 2.55
C GLU A 135 -8.01 -17.49 2.68
N GLN A 136 -7.48 -17.99 1.56
CA GLN A 136 -6.25 -18.78 1.59
C GLN A 136 -5.08 -18.00 2.21
N LEU A 137 -4.91 -16.74 1.85
CA LEU A 137 -3.82 -15.90 2.38
C LEU A 137 -3.93 -15.74 3.89
N ILE A 138 -5.15 -15.60 4.41
CA ILE A 138 -5.41 -15.49 5.86
C ILE A 138 -5.20 -16.85 6.55
N LYS A 139 -5.93 -17.88 6.12
CA LYS A 139 -6.00 -19.17 6.82
C LYS A 139 -4.71 -19.98 6.69
N ASP A 140 -4.15 -20.07 5.47
CA ASP A 140 -3.04 -20.96 5.19
C ASP A 140 -1.68 -20.29 5.35
N LEU A 141 -1.58 -18.98 5.09
CA LEU A 141 -0.32 -18.25 5.09
C LEU A 141 -0.19 -17.23 6.23
N ASN A 142 -1.22 -17.04 7.07
CA ASN A 142 -1.24 -16.10 8.20
C ASN A 142 -0.94 -14.64 7.76
N VAL A 143 -1.39 -14.23 6.57
CA VAL A 143 -1.27 -12.84 6.14
C VAL A 143 -2.28 -12.00 6.92
N PRO A 144 -1.86 -10.90 7.57
CA PRO A 144 -2.80 -10.05 8.30
C PRO A 144 -3.92 -9.52 7.40
N GLU A 145 -5.15 -9.57 7.85
CA GLU A 145 -6.30 -9.09 7.09
C GLU A 145 -6.16 -7.61 6.71
N SER A 146 -5.61 -6.80 7.61
CA SER A 146 -5.31 -5.38 7.35
C SER A 146 -4.34 -5.13 6.18
N GLN A 147 -3.57 -6.15 5.77
CA GLN A 147 -2.68 -6.07 4.60
C GLN A 147 -3.38 -6.45 3.29
N LEU A 148 -4.60 -7.00 3.34
CA LEU A 148 -5.31 -7.51 2.19
C LEU A 148 -6.35 -6.50 1.67
N HIS A 149 -6.50 -6.45 0.35
CA HIS A 149 -7.53 -5.73 -0.36
C HIS A 149 -7.89 -6.51 -1.62
N VAL A 150 -9.14 -6.96 -1.75
CA VAL A 150 -9.58 -7.70 -2.95
C VAL A 150 -9.63 -6.73 -4.13
N SER A 151 -8.88 -7.01 -5.19
CA SER A 151 -8.87 -6.22 -6.43
C SER A 151 -9.05 -7.15 -7.61
N ARG A 152 -10.20 -7.09 -8.24
CA ARG A 152 -10.59 -8.01 -9.31
C ARG A 152 -9.82 -7.78 -10.61
N ASN A 153 -9.80 -8.78 -11.48
CA ASN A 153 -9.16 -8.67 -12.79
C ASN A 153 -9.96 -7.76 -13.73
N GLY A 154 -9.44 -6.58 -14.04
CA GLY A 154 -10.08 -5.62 -14.93
C GLY A 154 -10.25 -6.14 -16.37
N ILE A 155 -11.38 -5.85 -16.98
CA ILE A 155 -11.74 -6.19 -18.36
C ILE A 155 -12.13 -4.90 -19.10
N GLU A 156 -11.72 -4.77 -20.35
CA GLU A 156 -12.20 -3.72 -21.25
C GLU A 156 -13.63 -4.04 -21.68
N THR A 157 -14.62 -3.67 -20.86
CA THR A 157 -16.03 -4.05 -21.06
C THR A 157 -16.63 -3.46 -22.32
N GLY A 158 -16.07 -2.38 -22.86
CA GLY A 158 -16.47 -1.79 -24.13
C GLY A 158 -16.25 -2.69 -25.34
N THR A 159 -15.31 -3.65 -25.27
CA THR A 159 -15.02 -4.61 -26.34
C THR A 159 -16.08 -5.72 -26.40
N PHE A 160 -16.64 -6.09 -25.26
CA PHE A 160 -17.62 -7.19 -25.14
C PHE A 160 -19.00 -6.60 -24.93
N GLN A 161 -19.82 -6.64 -25.99
CA GLN A 161 -21.15 -6.06 -25.98
C GLN A 161 -22.21 -7.15 -26.10
N ARG A 162 -23.31 -6.99 -25.36
CA ARG A 162 -24.46 -7.87 -25.47
C ARG A 162 -24.98 -7.87 -26.91
N SER A 163 -25.06 -9.05 -27.51
CA SER A 163 -25.58 -9.27 -28.86
C SER A 163 -26.91 -10.01 -28.85
N SER A 164 -27.67 -9.98 -29.94
CA SER A 164 -28.85 -10.82 -30.14
C SER A 164 -28.50 -12.30 -29.99
N ALA A 165 -29.48 -13.14 -29.64
CA ALA A 165 -29.29 -14.58 -29.64
C ALA A 165 -28.88 -15.06 -31.02
N PRO A 166 -27.91 -15.96 -31.12
CA PRO A 166 -27.57 -16.57 -32.41
C PRO A 166 -28.75 -17.43 -32.91
N ASN A 167 -28.91 -17.52 -34.22
CA ASN A 167 -29.89 -18.40 -34.82
C ASN A 167 -29.16 -19.54 -35.53
N ASN A 168 -28.54 -20.41 -34.76
CA ASN A 168 -27.77 -21.53 -35.29
C ASN A 168 -28.68 -22.73 -35.55
N PRO A 169 -28.59 -23.39 -36.73
CA PRO A 169 -29.39 -24.57 -37.03
C PRO A 169 -29.04 -25.77 -36.14
N LYS A 170 -27.85 -25.79 -35.60
CA LYS A 170 -27.33 -26.74 -34.61
C LYS A 170 -26.67 -25.93 -33.51
N PRO A 171 -26.98 -26.19 -32.20
CA PRO A 171 -26.41 -25.38 -31.13
C PRO A 171 -24.87 -25.36 -31.13
N VAL A 172 -24.31 -24.15 -31.08
CA VAL A 172 -22.85 -23.92 -31.05
C VAL A 172 -22.36 -23.76 -29.63
N ILE A 173 -21.48 -24.65 -29.21
CA ILE A 173 -20.82 -24.62 -27.89
C ILE A 173 -19.36 -24.25 -28.06
N SER A 174 -18.93 -23.17 -27.42
CA SER A 174 -17.54 -22.73 -27.46
C SER A 174 -16.83 -23.01 -26.12
N ILE A 175 -15.72 -23.73 -26.19
CA ILE A 175 -14.77 -23.89 -25.08
C ILE A 175 -13.58 -22.98 -25.38
N ILE A 176 -13.23 -22.10 -24.44
CA ILE A 176 -12.15 -21.13 -24.65
C ILE A 176 -11.10 -21.29 -23.55
N GLY A 177 -9.85 -21.58 -23.92
CA GLY A 177 -8.78 -21.74 -22.94
C GLY A 177 -7.55 -22.48 -23.44
N ARG A 178 -6.60 -22.70 -22.52
CA ARG A 178 -5.38 -23.48 -22.82
C ARG A 178 -5.69 -24.97 -22.83
N LEU A 179 -5.01 -25.70 -23.72
CA LEU A 179 -5.07 -27.17 -23.78
C LEU A 179 -3.88 -27.84 -23.06
N SER A 180 -3.20 -27.12 -22.19
CA SER A 180 -2.07 -27.64 -21.40
C SER A 180 -2.41 -27.71 -19.91
N GLY A 181 -1.78 -28.63 -19.17
CA GLY A 181 -1.98 -28.81 -17.73
C GLY A 181 -3.41 -29.18 -17.35
N PRO A 182 -3.86 -28.83 -16.13
CA PRO A 182 -5.19 -29.17 -15.64
C PRO A 182 -6.34 -28.67 -16.51
N LYS A 183 -6.22 -27.49 -17.15
CA LYS A 183 -7.23 -26.97 -18.09
C LYS A 183 -7.36 -27.83 -19.35
N GLY A 184 -6.24 -28.34 -19.85
CA GLY A 184 -6.27 -29.28 -20.98
C GLY A 184 -6.94 -30.59 -20.62
N GLU A 185 -6.70 -31.10 -19.43
CA GLU A 185 -7.36 -32.34 -18.93
C GLU A 185 -8.88 -32.13 -18.77
N LEU A 186 -9.27 -31.01 -18.16
CA LEU A 186 -10.68 -30.64 -18.04
C LEU A 186 -11.35 -30.55 -19.42
N CYS A 187 -10.72 -29.85 -20.39
CA CYS A 187 -11.27 -29.71 -21.75
C CYS A 187 -11.41 -31.07 -22.42
N TYR A 188 -10.42 -31.95 -22.31
CA TYR A 188 -10.46 -33.29 -22.89
C TYR A 188 -11.62 -34.11 -22.33
N ARG A 189 -11.82 -34.12 -21.01
CA ARG A 189 -12.93 -34.80 -20.36
C ARG A 189 -14.29 -34.22 -20.75
N LEU A 190 -14.42 -32.90 -20.86
CA LEU A 190 -15.66 -32.28 -21.37
C LEU A 190 -16.01 -32.77 -22.77
N LEU A 191 -15.01 -32.86 -23.68
CA LEU A 191 -15.21 -33.31 -25.05
C LEU A 191 -15.54 -34.79 -25.18
N THR A 192 -14.99 -35.66 -24.30
CA THR A 192 -15.10 -37.12 -24.42
C THR A 192 -16.17 -37.73 -23.52
N GLU A 193 -16.48 -37.09 -22.39
CA GLU A 193 -17.37 -37.65 -21.37
C GLU A 193 -18.70 -36.91 -21.24
N CYS A 194 -18.76 -35.61 -21.63
CA CYS A 194 -19.92 -34.75 -21.27
C CYS A 194 -20.66 -34.17 -22.48
N LEU A 195 -20.02 -34.00 -23.64
CA LEU A 195 -20.59 -33.37 -24.81
C LEU A 195 -21.01 -34.39 -25.87
N ASP A 196 -22.26 -34.30 -26.30
CA ASP A 196 -22.73 -35.03 -27.48
C ASP A 196 -22.28 -34.30 -28.76
N LEU A 197 -21.15 -34.76 -29.32
CA LEU A 197 -20.53 -34.16 -30.49
C LEU A 197 -21.35 -34.36 -31.78
N GLU A 198 -22.30 -35.29 -31.82
CA GLU A 198 -23.24 -35.45 -32.95
C GLU A 198 -24.39 -34.44 -32.87
N ARG A 199 -24.79 -34.07 -31.66
CA ARG A 199 -25.92 -33.16 -31.38
C ARG A 199 -25.50 -31.68 -31.41
N TYR A 200 -24.28 -31.35 -30.97
CA TYR A 200 -23.78 -29.98 -30.87
C TYR A 200 -22.67 -29.70 -31.90
N GLN A 201 -22.57 -28.46 -32.34
CA GLN A 201 -21.38 -27.95 -33.02
C GLN A 201 -20.41 -27.42 -31.94
N VAL A 202 -19.32 -28.15 -31.71
CA VAL A 202 -18.35 -27.79 -30.69
C VAL A 202 -17.11 -27.18 -31.32
N GLN A 203 -16.68 -26.03 -30.75
CA GLN A 203 -15.43 -25.39 -31.13
C GLN A 203 -14.57 -25.09 -29.91
N VAL A 204 -13.25 -25.27 -30.05
CA VAL A 204 -12.27 -25.01 -28.99
C VAL A 204 -11.30 -23.94 -29.44
N ILE A 205 -11.39 -22.76 -28.82
CA ILE A 205 -10.53 -21.62 -29.12
C ILE A 205 -9.31 -21.65 -28.20
N THR A 206 -8.14 -21.82 -28.79
CA THR A 206 -6.90 -22.00 -28.01
C THR A 206 -5.69 -21.48 -28.77
N GLY A 207 -4.70 -20.92 -28.04
CA GLY A 207 -3.37 -20.63 -28.56
C GLY A 207 -2.36 -21.75 -28.29
N THR A 208 -2.79 -22.85 -27.64
CA THR A 208 -1.92 -23.99 -27.32
C THR A 208 -1.86 -24.91 -28.55
N PRO A 209 -0.67 -25.40 -28.97
CA PRO A 209 -0.57 -26.41 -30.01
C PRO A 209 -1.36 -27.67 -29.64
N LEU A 210 -2.04 -28.27 -30.61
CA LEU A 210 -2.80 -29.50 -30.39
C LEU A 210 -1.85 -30.66 -30.12
N THR A 211 -2.17 -31.42 -29.10
CA THR A 211 -1.54 -32.73 -28.83
C THR A 211 -2.28 -33.83 -29.60
N GLU A 212 -1.67 -34.99 -29.77
CA GLU A 212 -2.21 -36.14 -30.50
C GLU A 212 -3.66 -36.48 -30.08
N ARG A 213 -3.95 -36.47 -28.76
CA ARG A 213 -5.30 -36.73 -28.24
C ARG A 213 -6.37 -35.73 -28.67
N PHE A 214 -6.02 -34.47 -28.87
CA PHE A 214 -6.96 -33.46 -29.39
C PHE A 214 -7.03 -33.51 -30.93
N SER A 215 -5.92 -33.80 -31.58
CA SER A 215 -5.90 -34.02 -33.05
C SER A 215 -6.83 -35.14 -33.50
N ALA A 216 -6.96 -36.20 -32.68
CA ALA A 216 -7.89 -37.29 -32.94
C ALA A 216 -9.39 -36.90 -32.88
N LEU A 217 -9.72 -35.73 -32.38
CA LEU A 217 -11.10 -35.19 -32.31
C LEU A 217 -11.43 -34.18 -33.41
N GLN A 218 -10.49 -33.88 -34.32
CA GLN A 218 -10.67 -32.81 -35.34
C GLN A 218 -11.81 -33.07 -36.32
N ASP A 219 -12.22 -34.32 -36.51
CA ASP A 219 -13.35 -34.68 -37.37
C ASP A 219 -14.72 -34.27 -36.76
N LYS A 220 -14.77 -34.11 -35.45
CA LYS A 220 -16.00 -33.82 -34.68
C LYS A 220 -15.97 -32.47 -33.96
N VAL A 221 -14.81 -31.91 -33.70
CA VAL A 221 -14.59 -30.67 -32.96
C VAL A 221 -13.76 -29.72 -33.79
N SER A 222 -14.21 -28.47 -33.92
CA SER A 222 -13.47 -27.41 -34.59
C SER A 222 -12.39 -26.82 -33.67
N PHE A 223 -11.16 -26.72 -34.16
CA PHE A 223 -10.03 -26.09 -33.47
C PHE A 223 -9.47 -24.92 -34.34
N PRO A 224 -10.12 -23.76 -34.39
CA PRO A 224 -9.69 -22.65 -35.22
C PRO A 224 -8.38 -21.99 -34.76
N GLY A 225 -7.83 -22.42 -33.64
CA GLY A 225 -6.59 -21.88 -33.10
C GLY A 225 -6.82 -20.61 -32.24
N TYR A 226 -5.80 -19.76 -32.20
CA TYR A 226 -5.88 -18.48 -31.47
C TYR A 226 -6.75 -17.47 -32.22
N SER A 227 -7.70 -16.85 -31.51
CA SER A 227 -8.53 -15.79 -32.08
C SER A 227 -8.19 -14.43 -31.44
N THR A 228 -8.04 -13.40 -32.26
CA THR A 228 -7.94 -12.00 -31.83
C THR A 228 -9.31 -11.34 -31.63
N ASN A 229 -10.39 -11.95 -32.14
CA ASN A 229 -11.77 -11.46 -32.09
C ASN A 229 -12.66 -12.43 -31.29
N VAL A 230 -12.26 -12.71 -30.06
CA VAL A 230 -12.96 -13.66 -29.19
C VAL A 230 -14.40 -13.23 -28.92
N GLU A 231 -14.66 -11.92 -28.88
CA GLU A 231 -15.99 -11.33 -28.74
C GLU A 231 -16.96 -11.78 -29.84
N LYS A 232 -16.49 -11.93 -31.09
CA LYS A 232 -17.33 -12.41 -32.17
C LYS A 232 -17.65 -13.90 -32.06
N VAL A 233 -16.66 -14.69 -31.63
CA VAL A 233 -16.85 -16.12 -31.34
C VAL A 233 -17.90 -16.31 -30.25
N MET A 234 -17.77 -15.56 -29.15
CA MET A 234 -18.73 -15.61 -28.05
C MET A 234 -20.13 -15.18 -28.49
N ALA A 235 -20.23 -14.09 -29.27
CA ALA A 235 -21.51 -13.59 -29.76
C ALA A 235 -22.26 -14.62 -30.65
N GLN A 236 -21.54 -15.49 -31.33
CA GLN A 236 -22.10 -16.55 -32.21
C GLN A 236 -22.38 -17.87 -31.47
N SER A 237 -22.02 -17.98 -30.17
CA SER A 237 -22.18 -19.21 -29.38
C SER A 237 -23.54 -19.23 -28.68
N ASP A 238 -24.20 -20.39 -28.66
CA ASP A 238 -25.41 -20.63 -27.86
C ASP A 238 -25.05 -20.88 -26.38
N LEU A 239 -23.87 -21.46 -26.13
CA LEU A 239 -23.31 -21.67 -24.80
C LEU A 239 -21.79 -21.47 -24.83
N VAL A 240 -21.27 -20.77 -23.84
CA VAL A 240 -19.81 -20.68 -23.63
C VAL A 240 -19.44 -21.44 -22.37
N ILE A 241 -18.38 -22.27 -22.46
CA ILE A 241 -17.82 -23.03 -21.36
C ILE A 241 -16.42 -22.47 -21.05
N GLY A 242 -16.23 -22.05 -19.79
CA GLY A 242 -14.93 -21.50 -19.37
C GLY A 242 -14.96 -20.98 -17.95
N ALA A 243 -13.81 -20.47 -17.49
CA ALA A 243 -13.64 -19.93 -16.14
C ALA A 243 -12.90 -18.59 -16.17
N GLY A 244 -12.89 -17.89 -15.05
CA GLY A 244 -12.19 -16.63 -14.90
C GLY A 244 -12.63 -15.61 -15.95
N ARG A 245 -11.63 -15.00 -16.62
CA ARG A 245 -11.86 -13.96 -17.62
C ARG A 245 -12.80 -14.38 -18.75
N VAL A 246 -12.68 -15.63 -19.25
CA VAL A 246 -13.52 -16.15 -20.33
C VAL A 246 -15.01 -16.15 -19.95
N ALA A 247 -15.34 -16.59 -18.75
CA ALA A 247 -16.71 -16.58 -18.26
C ALA A 247 -17.27 -15.16 -18.16
N MET A 248 -16.49 -14.21 -17.65
CA MET A 248 -16.89 -12.81 -17.55
C MET A 248 -17.14 -12.18 -18.94
N GLU A 249 -16.25 -12.42 -19.91
CA GLU A 249 -16.33 -11.91 -21.28
C GLU A 249 -17.58 -12.48 -21.99
N ALA A 250 -17.88 -13.77 -21.79
CA ALA A 250 -19.09 -14.39 -22.34
C ALA A 250 -20.38 -13.79 -21.73
N LEU A 251 -20.40 -13.54 -20.42
CA LEU A 251 -21.52 -12.90 -19.74
C LEU A 251 -21.72 -11.44 -20.19
N LEU A 252 -20.64 -10.72 -20.52
CA LEU A 252 -20.72 -9.39 -21.13
C LEU A 252 -21.33 -9.43 -22.54
N CYS A 253 -21.03 -10.48 -23.34
CA CYS A 253 -21.69 -10.72 -24.62
C CYS A 253 -23.15 -11.18 -24.47
N GLY A 254 -23.66 -11.34 -23.26
CA GLY A 254 -25.02 -11.81 -22.97
C GLY A 254 -25.21 -13.30 -23.17
N ARG A 255 -24.14 -14.09 -23.25
CA ARG A 255 -24.24 -15.54 -23.51
C ARG A 255 -24.47 -16.34 -22.23
N PRO A 256 -25.33 -17.39 -22.29
CA PRO A 256 -25.34 -18.40 -21.27
C PRO A 256 -23.95 -18.97 -21.08
N THR A 257 -23.51 -19.10 -19.84
CA THR A 257 -22.14 -19.48 -19.53
C THR A 257 -22.11 -20.57 -18.47
N LEU A 258 -21.50 -21.70 -18.82
CA LEU A 258 -21.14 -22.75 -17.87
C LEU A 258 -19.78 -22.41 -17.27
N ALA A 259 -19.78 -21.92 -16.04
CA ALA A 259 -18.54 -21.58 -15.34
C ALA A 259 -17.93 -22.84 -14.71
N ILE A 260 -16.85 -23.30 -15.32
CA ILE A 260 -16.10 -24.47 -14.88
C ILE A 260 -14.61 -24.23 -15.09
N GLY A 261 -13.81 -24.39 -14.04
CA GLY A 261 -12.36 -24.17 -14.04
C GLY A 261 -11.59 -25.34 -13.43
N GLU A 262 -10.29 -25.11 -13.20
CA GLU A 262 -9.40 -26.15 -12.64
C GLU A 262 -9.82 -26.60 -11.23
N ALA A 263 -10.48 -25.74 -10.47
CA ALA A 263 -10.75 -25.97 -9.05
C ALA A 263 -12.20 -26.39 -8.77
N SER A 264 -13.17 -25.95 -9.57
CA SER A 264 -14.58 -26.25 -9.32
C SER A 264 -15.47 -26.00 -10.53
N CYS A 265 -16.68 -26.58 -10.50
CA CYS A 265 -17.79 -26.26 -11.38
C CYS A 265 -18.79 -25.42 -10.59
N VAL A 266 -19.01 -24.17 -11.00
CA VAL A 266 -20.05 -23.30 -10.42
C VAL A 266 -21.43 -23.58 -11.06
N GLY A 267 -21.43 -24.13 -12.26
CA GLY A 267 -22.65 -24.37 -13.06
C GLY A 267 -22.97 -23.22 -14.02
N ILE A 268 -24.20 -23.23 -14.53
CA ILE A 268 -24.72 -22.12 -15.37
C ILE A 268 -24.87 -20.89 -14.49
N ILE A 269 -24.28 -19.77 -14.93
CA ILE A 269 -24.29 -18.52 -14.17
C ILE A 269 -25.69 -17.90 -14.20
N LYS A 270 -26.21 -17.69 -13.00
CA LYS A 270 -27.48 -17.03 -12.67
C LYS A 270 -27.25 -16.00 -11.57
N LEU A 271 -28.27 -15.19 -11.27
CA LEU A 271 -28.17 -14.17 -10.20
C LEU A 271 -27.93 -14.79 -8.82
N ASP A 272 -28.51 -15.94 -8.55
CA ASP A 272 -28.40 -16.65 -7.25
C ASP A 272 -27.00 -17.21 -6.97
N ASN A 273 -26.24 -17.60 -8.01
CA ASN A 273 -24.88 -18.13 -7.84
C ASN A 273 -23.76 -17.15 -8.29
N LEU A 274 -24.10 -15.94 -8.74
CA LEU A 274 -23.15 -14.98 -9.27
C LEU A 274 -22.09 -14.59 -8.22
N ASN A 275 -22.49 -14.36 -6.97
CA ASN A 275 -21.57 -14.03 -5.88
C ASN A 275 -20.58 -15.17 -5.62
N GLN A 276 -21.02 -16.42 -5.66
CA GLN A 276 -20.16 -17.60 -5.53
C GLN A 276 -19.19 -17.70 -6.72
N ALA A 277 -19.67 -17.43 -7.94
CA ALA A 277 -18.83 -17.39 -9.13
C ALA A 277 -17.73 -16.34 -9.01
N MET A 278 -18.07 -15.11 -8.62
CA MET A 278 -17.11 -14.03 -8.40
C MET A 278 -16.10 -14.37 -7.30
N ALA A 279 -16.55 -14.96 -6.20
CA ALA A 279 -15.68 -15.35 -5.08
C ALA A 279 -14.63 -16.40 -5.45
N THR A 280 -14.91 -17.27 -6.45
CA THR A 280 -14.04 -18.34 -6.93
C THR A 280 -13.37 -18.04 -8.28
N ASN A 281 -13.43 -16.77 -8.73
CA ASN A 281 -13.01 -16.39 -10.09
C ASN A 281 -13.62 -17.33 -11.14
N PHE A 282 -14.92 -17.53 -11.06
CA PHE A 282 -15.73 -18.36 -11.97
C PHE A 282 -15.23 -19.82 -12.07
N GLY A 283 -14.86 -20.42 -10.93
CA GLY A 283 -14.42 -21.81 -10.85
C GLY A 283 -12.92 -22.04 -11.08
N ASP A 284 -12.15 -21.02 -11.45
CA ASP A 284 -10.69 -21.14 -11.63
C ASP A 284 -9.97 -21.33 -10.29
N ILE A 285 -10.56 -20.84 -9.20
CA ILE A 285 -9.98 -20.84 -7.86
C ILE A 285 -11.00 -21.35 -6.86
N GLY A 286 -10.64 -22.34 -6.10
CA GLY A 286 -11.54 -22.93 -5.11
C GLY A 286 -10.79 -23.78 -4.08
N PRO A 287 -11.48 -24.41 -3.13
CA PRO A 287 -10.91 -25.41 -2.25
C PRO A 287 -10.29 -26.56 -3.08
N GLN A 288 -9.16 -27.09 -2.64
CA GLN A 288 -8.46 -28.17 -3.36
C GLN A 288 -9.23 -29.52 -3.37
N ASP A 289 -10.23 -29.65 -2.50
CA ASP A 289 -10.89 -30.94 -2.21
C ASP A 289 -12.28 -31.07 -2.85
N LEU A 290 -12.72 -30.11 -3.69
CA LEU A 290 -13.97 -30.20 -4.43
C LEU A 290 -13.72 -30.89 -5.79
N ALA A 291 -14.00 -32.17 -5.86
CA ALA A 291 -14.01 -32.89 -7.13
C ALA A 291 -15.16 -32.39 -8.03
N ILE A 292 -14.86 -32.14 -9.32
CA ILE A 292 -15.89 -31.80 -10.30
C ILE A 292 -16.72 -33.06 -10.59
N ASP A 293 -18.01 -32.99 -10.37
CA ASP A 293 -18.94 -34.08 -10.73
C ASP A 293 -19.28 -33.99 -12.23
N PHE A 294 -18.56 -34.76 -13.03
CA PHE A 294 -18.73 -34.80 -14.48
C PHE A 294 -20.09 -35.40 -14.91
N GLN A 295 -20.78 -36.19 -14.07
CA GLN A 295 -22.07 -36.75 -14.39
C GLN A 295 -23.17 -35.68 -14.46
N GLN A 296 -23.03 -34.57 -13.77
CA GLN A 296 -23.98 -33.47 -13.80
C GLN A 296 -23.77 -32.52 -14.99
N ILE A 297 -22.62 -32.52 -15.61
CA ILE A 297 -22.26 -31.56 -16.65
C ILE A 297 -23.21 -31.62 -17.88
N PRO A 298 -23.62 -32.79 -18.40
CA PRO A 298 -24.59 -32.84 -19.50
C PRO A 298 -25.91 -32.12 -19.18
N ALA A 299 -26.44 -32.29 -17.98
CA ALA A 299 -27.67 -31.61 -17.55
C ALA A 299 -27.49 -30.08 -17.45
N LEU A 300 -26.31 -29.62 -17.00
CA LEU A 300 -25.98 -28.19 -16.96
C LEU A 300 -25.85 -27.60 -18.37
N ILE A 301 -25.32 -28.35 -19.33
CA ILE A 301 -25.24 -27.95 -20.74
C ILE A 301 -26.65 -27.74 -21.32
N GLU A 302 -27.56 -28.71 -21.12
CA GLU A 302 -28.96 -28.55 -21.55
C GLU A 302 -29.64 -27.35 -20.89
N GLN A 303 -29.41 -27.16 -19.60
CA GLN A 303 -29.91 -25.98 -18.89
C GLN A 303 -29.40 -24.67 -19.48
N GLY A 304 -28.11 -24.61 -19.87
CA GLY A 304 -27.55 -23.44 -20.52
C GLY A 304 -28.16 -23.18 -21.90
N LEU A 305 -28.29 -24.23 -22.71
CA LEU A 305 -28.84 -24.16 -24.05
C LEU A 305 -30.34 -23.82 -24.07
N SER A 306 -31.07 -24.08 -22.99
CA SER A 306 -32.48 -23.69 -22.87
C SER A 306 -32.70 -22.19 -22.72
N GLN A 307 -31.65 -21.40 -22.53
CA GLN A 307 -31.71 -19.96 -22.32
C GLN A 307 -31.04 -19.25 -23.52
N PRO A 308 -31.75 -18.33 -24.22
CA PRO A 308 -31.15 -17.59 -25.33
C PRO A 308 -30.11 -16.55 -24.89
N HIS A 309 -30.22 -16.10 -23.62
CA HIS A 309 -29.33 -15.10 -23.02
C HIS A 309 -29.15 -15.35 -21.52
N CYS A 310 -28.05 -14.90 -20.96
CA CYS A 310 -27.98 -14.65 -19.51
C CYS A 310 -28.83 -13.43 -19.14
N ALA A 311 -29.27 -13.32 -17.89
CA ALA A 311 -30.02 -12.17 -17.40
C ALA A 311 -29.20 -10.86 -17.57
N GLN A 312 -29.87 -9.75 -17.88
CA GLN A 312 -29.19 -8.46 -18.15
C GLN A 312 -28.49 -7.96 -16.89
N GLU A 313 -29.09 -8.16 -15.73
CA GLU A 313 -28.56 -7.78 -14.43
C GLU A 313 -27.19 -8.43 -14.16
N ILE A 314 -26.95 -9.65 -14.67
CA ILE A 314 -25.64 -10.31 -14.58
C ILE A 314 -24.60 -9.50 -15.37
N THR A 315 -24.92 -9.10 -16.60
CA THR A 315 -24.03 -8.27 -17.43
C THR A 315 -23.69 -6.94 -16.74
N GLU A 316 -24.70 -6.31 -16.11
CA GLU A 316 -24.51 -5.07 -15.35
C GLU A 316 -23.64 -5.27 -14.12
N GLN A 317 -23.84 -6.35 -13.37
CA GLN A 317 -23.00 -6.70 -12.23
C GLN A 317 -21.55 -7.01 -12.64
N ILE A 318 -21.33 -7.66 -13.78
CA ILE A 318 -19.97 -7.88 -14.30
C ILE A 318 -19.31 -6.54 -14.67
N LYS A 319 -20.01 -5.64 -15.34
CA LYS A 319 -19.50 -4.28 -15.64
C LYS A 319 -19.13 -3.54 -14.36
N LEU A 320 -20.04 -3.50 -13.38
CA LEU A 320 -19.83 -2.80 -12.12
C LEU A 320 -18.60 -3.29 -11.35
N ASN A 321 -18.30 -4.61 -11.38
CA ASN A 321 -17.25 -5.22 -10.57
C ASN A 321 -15.94 -5.45 -11.33
N TYR A 322 -15.93 -5.46 -12.66
CA TYR A 322 -14.77 -5.89 -13.46
C TYR A 322 -14.39 -4.91 -14.57
N ASP A 323 -15.14 -3.79 -14.76
CA ASP A 323 -14.74 -2.78 -15.74
C ASP A 323 -13.34 -2.23 -15.41
N LEU A 324 -12.48 -2.16 -16.43
CA LEU A 324 -11.08 -1.73 -16.26
C LEU A 324 -11.00 -0.32 -15.64
N GLN A 325 -11.93 0.58 -16.00
CA GLN A 325 -11.94 1.94 -15.45
C GLN A 325 -12.25 1.95 -13.94
N VAL A 326 -13.20 1.10 -13.50
CA VAL A 326 -13.55 0.95 -12.08
C VAL A 326 -12.35 0.40 -11.32
N ILE A 327 -11.73 -0.68 -11.82
CA ILE A 327 -10.56 -1.31 -11.17
C ILE A 327 -9.38 -0.33 -11.09
N VAL A 328 -9.12 0.44 -12.15
CA VAL A 328 -8.01 1.40 -12.12
C VAL A 328 -8.29 2.57 -11.19
N ASN A 329 -9.55 3.05 -11.06
CA ASN A 329 -9.93 4.05 -10.05
C ASN A 329 -9.61 3.56 -8.63
N GLU A 330 -10.00 2.31 -8.32
CA GLU A 330 -9.69 1.68 -7.02
C GLU A 330 -8.17 1.56 -6.78
N LEU A 331 -7.44 1.12 -7.81
CA LEU A 331 -5.98 0.98 -7.74
C LEU A 331 -5.27 2.32 -7.54
N GLU A 332 -5.66 3.39 -8.23
CA GLU A 332 -5.10 4.73 -8.05
C GLU A 332 -5.30 5.23 -6.62
N SER A 333 -6.51 5.08 -6.09
CA SER A 333 -6.82 5.44 -4.70
C SER A 333 -5.99 4.62 -3.71
N LEU A 334 -5.87 3.30 -3.95
CA LEU A 334 -5.05 2.42 -3.13
C LEU A 334 -3.55 2.78 -3.20
N TYR A 335 -3.02 3.04 -4.40
CA TYR A 335 -1.62 3.43 -4.59
C TYR A 335 -1.31 4.73 -3.85
N GLN A 336 -2.19 5.70 -3.94
CA GLN A 336 -2.06 6.96 -3.23
C GLN A 336 -2.07 6.73 -1.71
N THR A 337 -2.99 5.92 -1.21
CA THR A 337 -3.08 5.57 0.22
C THR A 337 -1.81 4.86 0.71
N VAL A 338 -1.32 3.85 -0.03
CA VAL A 338 -0.12 3.11 0.33
C VAL A 338 1.12 4.01 0.30
N TYR A 339 1.21 4.89 -0.70
CA TYR A 339 2.29 5.86 -0.84
C TYR A 339 2.34 6.84 0.33
N VAL A 340 1.20 7.43 0.68
CA VAL A 340 1.05 8.35 1.82
C VAL A 340 1.40 7.64 3.13
N ASN A 341 0.81 6.47 3.37
CA ASN A 341 1.03 5.71 4.60
C ASN A 341 2.50 5.30 4.75
N LYS A 342 3.15 4.92 3.65
CA LYS A 342 4.57 4.54 3.66
C LYS A 342 5.45 5.70 4.07
N LEU A 343 5.22 6.86 3.48
CA LEU A 343 6.00 8.07 3.77
C LEU A 343 5.82 8.53 5.21
N GLN A 344 4.57 8.60 5.68
CA GLN A 344 4.27 9.00 7.06
C GLN A 344 4.83 8.01 8.08
N ARG A 345 4.74 6.71 7.82
CA ARG A 345 5.26 5.68 8.71
C ARG A 345 6.77 5.73 8.88
N GLU A 346 7.48 6.06 7.80
CA GLU A 346 8.95 6.00 7.78
C GLU A 346 9.60 7.36 8.13
N VAL A 347 8.81 8.38 8.49
CA VAL A 347 9.35 9.66 8.98
C VAL A 347 9.54 9.57 10.50
N PRO A 348 10.78 9.36 10.99
CA PRO A 348 11.04 9.38 12.43
C PRO A 348 10.87 10.81 12.96
N ILE A 349 10.27 10.93 14.14
CA ILE A 349 10.11 12.19 14.87
C ILE A 349 10.97 12.09 16.12
N ILE A 350 12.05 12.86 16.17
CA ILE A 350 12.97 12.87 17.31
C ILE A 350 12.71 14.08 18.20
N MET A 351 12.87 13.90 19.51
CA MET A 351 12.55 14.90 20.52
C MET A 351 13.78 15.24 21.36
N TYR A 352 14.13 16.51 21.37
CA TYR A 352 15.13 17.14 22.24
C TYR A 352 14.43 18.12 23.19
N HIS A 353 15.20 18.71 24.15
CA HIS A 353 14.76 19.81 25.01
C HIS A 353 15.88 20.84 25.12
N ARG A 354 16.84 20.68 26.03
CA ARG A 354 17.92 21.62 26.30
C ARG A 354 19.19 21.28 25.55
N PHE A 355 20.00 22.31 25.25
CA PHE A 355 21.34 22.15 24.76
C PHE A 355 22.33 22.83 25.71
N ILE A 356 23.46 22.18 26.00
CA ILE A 356 24.46 22.65 26.96
C ILE A 356 25.84 22.78 26.26
N ARG A 357 26.64 23.74 26.74
CA ARG A 357 28.01 23.96 26.26
C ARG A 357 29.00 23.00 26.95
N ASP A 358 28.85 22.89 28.26
CA ASP A 358 29.71 22.07 29.11
C ASP A 358 28.94 21.47 30.29
N ASP A 359 29.66 20.73 31.14
CA ASP A 359 29.12 19.99 32.26
C ASP A 359 28.60 20.88 33.41
N SER A 360 29.00 22.15 33.47
CA SER A 360 28.50 23.08 34.48
C SER A 360 27.02 23.44 34.29
N GLU A 361 26.52 23.32 33.04
CA GLU A 361 25.13 23.59 32.69
C GLU A 361 24.21 22.35 32.84
N LYS A 362 24.76 21.18 33.27
CA LYS A 362 23.97 19.98 33.54
C LYS A 362 22.98 20.23 34.66
N GLY A 363 21.78 19.68 34.50
CA GLY A 363 20.76 19.60 35.54
C GLY A 363 20.61 18.19 36.12
N VAL A 364 19.61 18.01 36.97
CA VAL A 364 19.27 16.71 37.58
C VAL A 364 18.45 15.86 36.62
N HIS A 365 17.65 16.50 35.76
CA HIS A 365 16.89 15.79 34.72
C HIS A 365 17.74 15.53 33.48
N GLY A 366 17.59 14.36 32.89
CA GLY A 366 18.33 13.95 31.66
C GLY A 366 17.73 14.48 30.36
N THR A 367 17.19 15.69 30.36
CA THR A 367 16.54 16.34 29.22
C THR A 367 17.46 17.28 28.43
N TYR A 368 18.77 17.13 28.58
CA TYR A 368 19.78 17.95 27.93
C TYR A 368 20.67 17.14 26.97
N LEU A 369 21.32 17.83 26.03
CA LEU A 369 22.36 17.27 25.17
C LEU A 369 23.49 18.28 24.98
N HIS A 370 24.75 17.85 25.02
CA HIS A 370 25.87 18.71 24.67
C HIS A 370 25.77 19.19 23.21
N VAL A 371 25.99 20.48 22.96
CA VAL A 371 25.92 21.08 21.62
C VAL A 371 26.86 20.39 20.64
N GLN A 372 28.03 19.92 21.09
CA GLN A 372 28.98 19.15 20.28
C GLN A 372 28.39 17.79 19.88
N GLN A 373 27.59 17.17 20.73
CA GLN A 373 26.90 15.90 20.41
C GLN A 373 25.74 16.15 19.46
N LEU A 374 25.00 17.26 19.62
CA LEU A 374 23.97 17.70 18.67
C LEU A 374 24.58 17.89 17.27
N GLU A 375 25.74 18.52 17.18
CA GLU A 375 26.42 18.69 15.90
C GLU A 375 26.83 17.35 15.26
N LYS A 376 27.31 16.38 16.06
CA LYS A 376 27.59 15.01 15.57
C LYS A 376 26.31 14.33 15.06
N HIS A 377 25.16 14.55 15.73
CA HIS A 377 23.87 14.06 15.29
C HIS A 377 23.48 14.66 13.93
N PHE A 378 23.58 15.96 13.76
CA PHE A 378 23.25 16.63 12.49
C PHE A 378 24.17 16.21 11.35
N ARG A 379 25.47 16.05 11.63
CA ARG A 379 26.44 15.51 10.66
C ARG A 379 26.07 14.08 10.22
N LEU A 380 25.67 13.23 11.16
CA LEU A 380 25.21 11.87 10.85
C LEU A 380 23.94 11.89 10.00
N LEU A 381 22.93 12.66 10.37
CA LEU A 381 21.67 12.78 9.62
C LEU A 381 21.93 13.27 8.19
N LYS A 382 22.79 14.28 8.02
CA LYS A 382 23.20 14.78 6.69
C LYS A 382 23.92 13.70 5.88
N LYS A 383 24.87 12.97 6.50
CA LYS A 383 25.57 11.85 5.87
C LYS A 383 24.63 10.71 5.46
N MET A 384 23.57 10.47 6.23
CA MET A 384 22.53 9.48 5.92
C MET A 384 21.55 9.94 4.84
N GLY A 385 21.65 11.20 4.36
CA GLY A 385 20.77 11.76 3.35
C GLY A 385 19.38 12.13 3.87
N PHE A 386 19.26 12.46 5.17
CA PHE A 386 17.99 12.96 5.71
C PHE A 386 17.75 14.41 5.30
N GLU A 387 16.51 14.69 4.88
CA GLU A 387 15.93 16.03 4.77
C GLU A 387 14.97 16.24 5.93
N THR A 388 15.00 17.41 6.54
CA THR A 388 14.12 17.73 7.67
C THR A 388 12.80 18.31 7.19
N LEU A 389 11.71 17.90 7.85
CA LEU A 389 10.36 18.40 7.66
C LEU A 389 9.82 19.03 8.94
N THR A 390 8.79 19.83 8.80
CA THR A 390 7.97 20.32 9.90
C THR A 390 6.52 19.87 9.73
N PHE A 391 5.65 20.09 10.72
CA PHE A 391 4.22 19.76 10.61
C PHE A 391 3.51 20.73 9.65
N LYS A 392 4.01 21.95 9.50
CA LYS A 392 3.55 22.89 8.48
C LYS A 392 3.79 22.34 7.07
N ASP A 393 4.97 21.77 6.79
CA ASP A 393 5.27 21.11 5.53
C ASP A 393 4.28 19.96 5.24
N LEU A 394 3.86 19.20 6.26
CA LEU A 394 2.89 18.09 6.12
C LEU A 394 1.46 18.58 5.87
N SER A 395 1.09 19.76 6.37
CA SER A 395 -0.24 20.34 6.22
C SER A 395 -0.47 20.95 4.83
N GLU A 396 0.58 21.28 4.09
CA GLU A 396 0.46 21.89 2.77
C GLU A 396 -0.16 20.94 1.74
N LYS A 397 -1.20 21.39 1.01
CA LYS A 397 -1.81 20.64 -0.09
C LYS A 397 -0.77 20.30 -1.17
N GLY A 398 -0.73 19.04 -1.58
CA GLY A 398 0.21 18.57 -2.60
C GLY A 398 1.63 18.29 -2.10
N PHE A 399 1.94 18.48 -0.82
CA PHE A 399 3.26 18.17 -0.26
C PHE A 399 3.67 16.70 -0.51
N ILE A 400 2.72 15.76 -0.42
CA ILE A 400 2.93 14.33 -0.67
C ILE A 400 3.50 14.08 -2.07
N HIS A 401 3.09 14.84 -3.07
CA HIS A 401 3.62 14.74 -4.43
C HIS A 401 5.08 15.22 -4.57
N ARG A 402 5.57 16.02 -3.62
CA ARG A 402 6.97 16.48 -3.55
C ARG A 402 7.90 15.49 -2.85
N LEU A 403 7.34 14.51 -2.11
CA LEU A 403 8.12 13.46 -1.47
C LEU A 403 8.64 12.47 -2.52
N GLN A 404 9.93 12.52 -2.79
CA GLN A 404 10.57 11.66 -3.79
C GLN A 404 10.96 10.31 -3.21
N PRO A 405 10.78 9.20 -3.95
CA PRO A 405 11.24 7.89 -3.54
C PRO A 405 12.76 7.87 -3.29
N GLY A 406 13.16 7.17 -2.24
CA GLY A 406 14.57 7.05 -1.86
C GLY A 406 15.13 8.23 -1.06
N LYS A 407 14.40 9.33 -0.90
CA LYS A 407 14.72 10.36 0.07
C LYS A 407 14.31 9.94 1.48
N ARG A 408 15.10 10.34 2.47
CA ARG A 408 14.83 10.08 3.88
C ARG A 408 14.42 11.38 4.55
N PHE A 409 13.26 11.35 5.18
CA PHE A 409 12.75 12.51 5.92
C PHE A 409 12.77 12.26 7.43
N ILE A 410 12.95 13.34 8.18
CA ILE A 410 12.93 13.33 9.65
C ILE A 410 12.30 14.62 10.15
N ILE A 411 11.55 14.56 11.25
CA ILE A 411 11.11 15.74 11.98
C ILE A 411 11.95 15.85 13.25
N ILE A 412 12.57 17.01 13.44
CA ILE A 412 13.30 17.37 14.65
C ILE A 412 12.39 18.22 15.51
N THR A 413 12.06 17.76 16.72
CA THR A 413 11.25 18.52 17.67
C THR A 413 12.09 18.88 18.89
N VAL A 414 11.83 20.04 19.47
CA VAL A 414 12.51 20.55 20.67
C VAL A 414 11.45 21.17 21.58
N ASP A 415 11.36 20.69 22.82
CA ASP A 415 10.30 21.08 23.75
C ASP A 415 10.77 22.19 24.72
N ASP A 416 9.82 22.79 25.41
CA ASP A 416 9.91 23.74 26.50
C ASP A 416 10.28 25.19 26.10
N GLY A 417 10.97 25.42 25.00
CA GLY A 417 11.34 26.75 24.56
C GLY A 417 12.49 27.39 25.35
N TYR A 418 13.48 26.59 25.77
CA TYR A 418 14.67 27.10 26.47
C TYR A 418 15.48 28.10 25.64
N ARG A 419 16.10 29.08 26.31
CA ARG A 419 16.95 30.10 25.64
C ARG A 419 18.07 29.49 24.82
N ASP A 420 18.62 28.36 25.23
CA ASP A 420 19.66 27.63 24.49
C ASP A 420 19.18 27.14 23.11
N ASN A 421 17.88 27.01 22.89
CA ASN A 421 17.33 26.68 21.57
C ASN A 421 17.58 27.83 20.57
N TYR A 422 17.54 29.07 21.01
CA TYR A 422 17.94 30.20 20.19
C TYR A 422 19.48 30.31 20.06
N GLU A 423 20.19 30.19 21.17
CA GLU A 423 21.64 30.43 21.21
C GLU A 423 22.48 29.32 20.59
N LEU A 424 22.10 28.05 20.75
CA LEU A 424 22.91 26.88 20.37
C LEU A 424 22.31 26.08 19.22
N LEU A 425 20.98 25.91 19.17
CA LEU A 425 20.36 25.12 18.12
C LEU A 425 20.29 25.88 16.79
N LEU A 426 19.81 27.16 16.79
CA LEU A 426 19.64 27.93 15.56
C LEU A 426 20.91 28.04 14.71
N PRO A 427 22.12 28.30 15.26
CA PRO A 427 23.34 28.31 14.49
C PRO A 427 23.63 26.97 13.78
N LEU A 428 23.32 25.85 14.43
CA LEU A 428 23.51 24.52 13.84
C LEU A 428 22.44 24.23 12.76
N LEU A 429 21.20 24.64 12.95
CA LEU A 429 20.16 24.55 11.92
C LEU A 429 20.58 25.32 10.66
N LYS A 430 21.10 26.54 10.81
CA LYS A 430 21.64 27.36 9.70
C LYS A 430 22.83 26.65 9.02
N LYS A 431 23.77 26.11 9.80
CA LYS A 431 24.96 25.42 9.28
C LYS A 431 24.62 24.19 8.44
N TYR A 432 23.65 23.37 8.88
CA TYR A 432 23.28 22.13 8.22
C TYR A 432 22.11 22.28 7.25
N GLN A 433 21.48 23.46 7.19
CA GLN A 433 20.25 23.72 6.44
C GLN A 433 19.16 22.72 6.83
N PHE A 434 18.95 22.57 8.14
CA PHE A 434 17.93 21.74 8.71
C PHE A 434 16.79 22.60 9.27
N LYS A 435 15.57 22.06 9.22
CA LYS A 435 14.39 22.59 9.89
C LYS A 435 14.15 21.86 11.20
N ALA A 436 13.49 22.54 12.15
CA ALA A 436 13.03 21.98 13.42
C ALA A 436 11.65 22.55 13.79
N VAL A 437 10.95 21.90 14.72
CA VAL A 437 9.76 22.42 15.40
C VAL A 437 10.13 22.68 16.85
N VAL A 438 9.89 23.89 17.34
CA VAL A 438 10.15 24.25 18.74
C VAL A 438 8.82 24.50 19.43
N TYR A 439 8.52 23.74 20.47
CA TYR A 439 7.32 23.87 21.30
C TYR A 439 7.59 24.80 22.47
N VAL A 440 6.80 25.88 22.56
CA VAL A 440 7.11 27.01 23.43
C VAL A 440 6.07 27.15 24.53
N VAL A 441 6.53 27.19 25.78
CA VAL A 441 5.76 27.59 26.97
C VAL A 441 5.73 29.13 27.01
N THR A 442 4.58 29.76 27.26
CA THR A 442 4.44 31.22 27.16
C THR A 442 4.18 31.93 28.49
N GLY A 443 3.67 31.26 29.49
CA GLY A 443 3.34 31.87 30.80
C GLY A 443 4.50 31.95 31.78
N GLU A 444 5.68 31.44 31.39
CA GLU A 444 6.85 31.33 32.26
C GLU A 444 8.09 31.94 31.61
N ASN A 445 9.06 32.39 32.37
CA ASN A 445 10.34 32.90 31.91
C ASN A 445 11.55 32.03 32.26
N PHE A 446 11.33 30.99 33.04
CA PHE A 446 12.29 29.93 33.41
C PHE A 446 11.53 28.62 33.65
N ASN A 447 12.22 27.50 33.78
CA ASN A 447 11.67 26.15 33.95
C ASN A 447 11.09 25.92 35.37
N ARG A 448 10.11 26.75 35.79
CA ARG A 448 9.52 26.70 37.12
C ARG A 448 8.99 25.31 37.46
N TRP A 449 8.34 24.62 36.55
CA TRP A 449 7.77 23.26 36.72
C TRP A 449 8.78 22.18 37.11
N ASP A 450 10.07 22.38 36.83
CA ASP A 450 11.15 21.47 37.22
C ASP A 450 11.89 21.99 38.48
N VAL A 451 12.03 23.30 38.62
CA VAL A 451 12.76 23.92 39.75
C VAL A 451 12.01 23.77 41.09
N GLU A 452 10.69 23.92 41.05
CA GLU A 452 9.82 23.87 42.23
C GLU A 452 9.43 22.45 42.67
N VAL A 453 9.99 21.41 42.03
CA VAL A 453 9.77 20.00 42.46
C VAL A 453 10.51 19.71 43.76
N SER A 454 9.75 19.39 44.82
CA SER A 454 10.29 19.25 46.17
C SER A 454 11.36 18.17 46.34
N ASP A 455 11.23 17.05 45.59
CA ASP A 455 12.07 15.86 45.75
C ASP A 455 13.33 15.87 44.89
N ASN A 456 13.35 16.65 43.83
CA ASN A 456 14.45 16.70 42.85
C ASN A 456 14.45 18.01 42.04
N PRO A 457 14.76 19.17 42.65
CA PRO A 457 14.71 20.46 41.99
C PRO A 457 15.80 20.57 40.92
N GLU A 458 15.40 21.07 39.74
CA GLU A 458 16.30 21.37 38.64
C GLU A 458 16.98 22.74 38.84
N LYS A 459 18.05 23.02 38.15
CA LYS A 459 18.62 24.38 38.08
C LYS A 459 17.66 25.33 37.37
N VAL A 460 17.64 26.57 37.78
CA VAL A 460 16.93 27.65 37.08
C VAL A 460 17.56 27.84 35.71
N VAL A 461 16.79 27.60 34.64
CA VAL A 461 17.21 27.77 33.27
C VAL A 461 16.23 28.69 32.56
N PRO A 462 16.69 29.79 31.93
CA PRO A 462 15.80 30.74 31.32
C PRO A 462 15.16 30.18 30.04
N LEU A 463 13.90 30.53 29.81
CA LEU A 463 13.21 30.35 28.55
C LEU A 463 13.52 31.50 27.59
N MET A 464 13.16 31.33 26.33
CA MET A 464 13.32 32.37 25.30
C MET A 464 12.38 33.56 25.57
N SER A 465 12.87 34.78 25.29
CA SER A 465 11.98 35.92 25.19
C SER A 465 11.12 35.87 23.92
N ALA A 466 10.05 36.66 23.88
CA ALA A 466 9.19 36.79 22.70
C ALA A 466 10.00 37.19 21.45
N GLU A 467 10.98 38.09 21.59
CA GLU A 467 11.85 38.51 20.48
C GLU A 467 12.71 37.34 19.96
N GLN A 468 13.18 36.46 20.86
CA GLN A 468 13.97 35.29 20.50
C GLN A 468 13.10 34.24 19.79
N VAL A 469 11.87 34.01 20.26
CA VAL A 469 10.89 33.12 19.62
C VAL A 469 10.57 33.64 18.21
N LYS A 470 10.30 34.97 18.09
CA LYS A 470 10.06 35.57 16.80
C LYS A 470 11.27 35.45 15.86
N ALA A 471 12.48 35.66 16.36
CA ALA A 471 13.71 35.53 15.57
C ALA A 471 13.96 34.08 15.10
N LEU A 472 13.57 33.07 15.90
CA LEU A 472 13.58 31.66 15.48
C LEU A 472 12.62 31.45 14.30
N HIS A 473 11.36 31.92 14.43
CA HIS A 473 10.35 31.82 13.38
C HIS A 473 10.81 32.52 12.10
N ASP A 474 11.25 33.78 12.20
CA ASP A 474 11.67 34.60 11.06
C ASP A 474 12.92 34.04 10.34
N SER A 475 13.65 33.13 10.96
CA SER A 475 14.77 32.42 10.31
C SER A 475 14.33 31.54 9.13
N GLY A 476 13.03 31.19 9.05
CA GLY A 476 12.49 30.24 8.06
C GLY A 476 12.89 28.78 8.26
N LEU A 477 13.66 28.49 9.32
CA LEU A 477 14.14 27.14 9.65
C LEU A 477 13.39 26.51 10.83
N VAL A 478 12.63 27.31 11.60
CA VAL A 478 11.93 26.84 12.81
C VAL A 478 10.44 27.11 12.71
N GLU A 479 9.65 26.03 12.78
CA GLU A 479 8.22 26.11 13.07
C GLU A 479 8.02 26.25 14.57
N ILE A 480 7.18 27.19 15.00
CA ILE A 480 6.78 27.33 16.40
C ILE A 480 5.53 26.50 16.64
N GLY A 481 5.51 25.72 17.71
CA GLY A 481 4.38 24.92 18.18
C GLY A 481 3.97 25.27 19.61
N GLY A 482 2.72 24.94 19.98
CA GLY A 482 2.19 25.19 21.31
C GLY A 482 2.65 24.19 22.35
N HIS A 483 2.86 24.66 23.63
CA HIS A 483 3.26 23.79 24.75
C HIS A 483 2.65 24.24 26.09
N THR A 484 1.44 24.76 26.08
CA THR A 484 0.71 25.33 27.21
C THR A 484 1.31 26.64 27.77
N MET A 485 0.62 27.25 28.72
CA MET A 485 1.08 28.45 29.44
C MET A 485 2.14 28.13 30.49
N THR A 486 1.88 27.12 31.34
CA THR A 486 2.63 26.88 32.58
C THR A 486 3.22 25.47 32.66
N HIS A 487 3.13 24.67 31.60
CA HIS A 487 3.66 23.30 31.53
C HIS A 487 3.07 22.32 32.57
N PRO A 488 1.73 22.27 32.78
CA PRO A 488 1.11 21.39 33.78
C PRO A 488 0.95 19.94 33.26
N PHE A 489 0.67 19.01 34.17
CA PHE A 489 0.07 17.73 33.80
C PHE A 489 -1.39 17.93 33.43
N LEU A 490 -1.71 17.91 32.13
CA LEU A 490 -3.05 18.21 31.63
C LEU A 490 -4.11 17.28 32.18
N SER A 491 -3.83 15.98 32.28
CA SER A 491 -4.77 14.99 32.84
C SER A 491 -5.18 15.25 34.30
N LYS A 492 -4.49 16.13 35.02
CA LYS A 492 -4.81 16.51 36.40
C LYS A 492 -5.66 17.78 36.53
N LEU A 493 -5.90 18.44 35.40
CA LEU A 493 -6.67 19.69 35.33
C LEU A 493 -8.12 19.41 34.93
N SER A 494 -9.03 20.30 35.31
CA SER A 494 -10.38 20.33 34.78
C SER A 494 -10.37 20.70 33.29
N GLU A 495 -11.44 20.40 32.56
CA GLU A 495 -11.56 20.75 31.15
C GLU A 495 -11.38 22.25 30.88
N SER A 496 -11.93 23.11 31.76
CA SER A 496 -11.80 24.57 31.63
C SER A 496 -10.34 25.04 31.80
N GLU A 497 -9.61 24.46 32.75
CA GLU A 497 -8.19 24.77 32.96
C GLU A 497 -7.33 24.24 31.79
N GLN A 498 -7.58 23.02 31.31
CA GLN A 498 -6.91 22.50 30.13
C GLN A 498 -7.13 23.42 28.91
N ARG A 499 -8.38 23.86 28.70
CA ARG A 499 -8.74 24.77 27.61
C ARG A 499 -8.01 26.10 27.73
N GLU A 500 -7.94 26.67 28.93
CA GLU A 500 -7.23 27.95 29.16
C GLU A 500 -5.73 27.81 28.87
N GLU A 501 -5.08 26.76 29.39
CA GLU A 501 -3.66 26.46 29.18
C GLU A 501 -3.32 26.32 27.69
N ILE A 502 -4.14 25.62 26.92
CA ILE A 502 -3.88 25.37 25.49
C ILE A 502 -4.26 26.59 24.64
N LEU A 503 -5.43 27.20 24.89
CA LEU A 503 -5.94 28.30 24.07
C LEU A 503 -5.11 29.59 24.23
N ARG A 504 -4.79 29.99 25.46
CA ARG A 504 -4.00 31.21 25.70
C ARG A 504 -2.61 31.09 25.09
N ASN A 505 -1.92 29.97 25.32
CA ASN A 505 -0.63 29.69 24.69
C ASN A 505 -0.72 29.80 23.16
N LYS A 506 -1.76 29.22 22.56
CA LYS A 506 -2.00 29.29 21.11
C LYS A 506 -2.14 30.75 20.63
N LEU A 507 -3.03 31.49 21.26
CA LEU A 507 -3.33 32.87 20.85
C LEU A 507 -2.11 33.79 21.00
N GLU A 508 -1.33 33.65 22.08
CA GLU A 508 -0.12 34.44 22.31
C GLU A 508 0.95 34.15 21.25
N LEU A 509 1.18 32.88 20.92
CA LEU A 509 2.15 32.51 19.89
C LEU A 509 1.69 32.93 18.49
N GLU A 510 0.43 32.71 18.14
CA GLU A 510 -0.13 33.13 16.83
C GLU A 510 -0.08 34.64 16.65
N ALA A 511 -0.37 35.41 17.70
CA ALA A 511 -0.22 36.88 17.66
C ALA A 511 1.24 37.32 17.48
N LEU A 512 2.19 36.59 18.10
CA LEU A 512 3.63 36.87 18.02
C LEU A 512 4.21 36.61 16.63
N ILE A 513 3.85 35.46 16.03
CA ILE A 513 4.43 35.00 14.75
C ILE A 513 3.60 35.42 13.52
N GLY A 514 2.33 35.81 13.71
CA GLY A 514 1.45 36.26 12.63
C GLY A 514 0.85 35.14 11.76
N GLU A 515 0.90 33.90 12.20
CA GLU A 515 0.33 32.75 11.48
C GLU A 515 -0.25 31.68 12.42
N PRO A 516 -1.19 30.85 11.96
CA PRO A 516 -1.76 29.77 12.76
C PRO A 516 -0.73 28.71 13.13
N LEU A 517 -0.80 28.19 14.36
CA LEU A 517 -0.01 27.04 14.80
C LEU A 517 -0.53 25.74 14.17
N THR A 518 0.39 24.91 13.71
CA THR A 518 0.06 23.61 13.08
C THR A 518 0.21 22.43 14.03
N SER A 519 0.96 22.59 15.11
CA SER A 519 1.19 21.47 16.04
C SER A 519 1.26 21.90 17.50
N PHE A 520 0.87 20.97 18.39
CA PHE A 520 0.88 21.12 19.85
C PHE A 520 1.59 19.92 20.47
N ALA A 521 2.44 20.13 21.47
CA ALA A 521 3.03 19.05 22.26
C ALA A 521 2.46 19.05 23.67
N TYR A 522 2.00 17.88 24.14
CA TYR A 522 1.53 17.73 25.52
C TYR A 522 2.70 17.75 26.49
N PRO A 523 2.70 18.63 27.52
CA PRO A 523 3.71 18.61 28.58
C PRO A 523 3.87 17.22 29.18
N TYR A 524 5.10 16.74 29.38
CA TYR A 524 5.44 15.37 29.83
C TYR A 524 4.91 14.25 28.90
N GLY A 525 4.23 14.57 27.81
CA GLY A 525 3.42 13.65 27.02
C GLY A 525 2.13 13.22 27.73
N ASP A 526 1.74 13.93 28.81
CA ASP A 526 0.55 13.67 29.60
C ASP A 526 -0.69 14.24 28.91
N HIS A 527 -1.65 13.37 28.64
CA HIS A 527 -2.90 13.72 27.96
C HIS A 527 -3.99 12.69 28.28
N ASP A 528 -5.22 13.12 28.18
CA ASP A 528 -6.43 12.30 28.28
C ASP A 528 -7.33 12.49 27.05
N ALA A 529 -8.55 11.98 27.09
CA ALA A 529 -9.52 12.17 26.00
C ALA A 529 -9.90 13.65 25.83
N THR A 530 -10.01 14.38 26.93
CA THR A 530 -10.34 15.80 26.97
C THR A 530 -9.25 16.64 26.30
N SER A 531 -7.97 16.43 26.66
CA SER A 531 -6.84 17.15 26.05
C SER A 531 -6.79 16.96 24.53
N LYS A 532 -7.05 15.74 24.06
CA LYS A 532 -7.06 15.41 22.62
C LYS A 532 -8.22 16.12 21.90
N GLN A 533 -9.41 16.08 22.50
CA GLN A 533 -10.59 16.75 21.96
C GLN A 533 -10.35 18.28 21.90
N LEU A 534 -9.80 18.87 22.94
CA LEU A 534 -9.48 20.30 22.98
C LEU A 534 -8.45 20.69 21.94
N ALA A 535 -7.40 19.91 21.73
CA ALA A 535 -6.43 20.19 20.68
C ALA A 535 -7.10 20.23 19.28
N GLN A 536 -8.05 19.31 19.03
CA GLN A 536 -8.83 19.26 17.80
C GLN A 536 -9.78 20.46 17.67
N GLU A 537 -10.57 20.75 18.69
CA GLU A 537 -11.53 21.85 18.71
C GLU A 537 -10.87 23.23 18.54
N LEU A 538 -9.69 23.40 19.12
CA LEU A 538 -8.90 24.61 19.01
C LEU A 538 -8.16 24.73 17.66
N GLY A 539 -8.34 23.77 16.75
CA GLY A 539 -7.89 23.83 15.38
C GLY A 539 -6.43 23.46 15.15
N TYR A 540 -5.80 22.71 16.05
CA TYR A 540 -4.49 22.12 15.78
C TYR A 540 -4.64 20.94 14.80
N PRO A 541 -3.92 20.90 13.65
CA PRO A 541 -3.88 19.72 12.79
C PRO A 541 -3.22 18.51 13.44
N PHE A 542 -2.23 18.73 14.34
CA PHE A 542 -1.43 17.68 14.97
C PHE A 542 -1.21 17.95 16.45
N ALA A 543 -1.23 16.87 17.26
CA ALA A 543 -0.78 16.92 18.66
C ALA A 543 0.14 15.74 19.00
N LEU A 544 1.20 16.03 19.77
CA LEU A 544 2.31 15.15 20.00
C LEU A 544 2.41 14.70 21.44
N ALA A 545 2.46 13.39 21.63
CA ALA A 545 2.83 12.75 22.89
C ALA A 545 4.34 12.48 22.95
N THR A 546 4.81 11.74 23.94
CA THR A 546 6.18 11.24 24.00
C THR A 546 6.28 9.86 23.33
N ASN A 547 6.26 8.76 24.10
CA ASN A 547 6.41 7.39 23.60
C ASN A 547 5.09 6.63 23.48
N SER A 548 3.96 7.28 23.70
CA SER A 548 2.61 6.73 23.53
C SER A 548 2.01 7.11 22.17
N GLY A 549 1.13 6.27 21.66
CA GLY A 549 0.44 6.51 20.39
C GLY A 549 0.66 5.40 19.36
N PRO A 550 -0.13 5.42 18.28
CA PRO A 550 -0.05 4.43 17.22
C PRO A 550 1.27 4.50 16.45
N LEU A 551 1.57 3.43 15.71
CA LEU A 551 2.78 3.37 14.88
C LEU A 551 2.73 4.37 13.72
N LEU A 552 1.55 4.62 13.19
CA LEU A 552 1.33 5.49 12.04
C LEU A 552 0.69 6.80 12.50
N MET A 553 1.31 7.91 12.20
CA MET A 553 0.88 9.26 12.58
C MET A 553 -0.58 9.56 12.19
N HIS A 554 -1.02 9.10 11.02
CA HIS A 554 -2.38 9.33 10.53
C HIS A 554 -3.48 8.51 11.22
N GLN A 555 -3.12 7.49 12.01
CA GLN A 555 -4.11 6.70 12.77
C GLN A 555 -4.69 7.49 13.94
N ASP A 556 -3.88 8.39 14.51
CA ASP A 556 -4.30 9.32 15.54
C ASP A 556 -3.42 10.58 15.47
N PRO A 557 -3.83 11.61 14.74
CA PRO A 557 -3.06 12.84 14.60
C PRO A 557 -2.98 13.66 15.90
N TYR A 558 -3.75 13.28 16.93
CA TYR A 558 -3.74 13.92 18.24
C TYR A 558 -3.02 13.10 19.33
N GLN A 559 -2.32 12.03 18.93
CA GLN A 559 -1.45 11.24 19.80
C GLN A 559 -0.23 10.74 19.05
N ILE A 560 0.52 11.66 18.45
CA ILE A 560 1.71 11.34 17.65
C ILE A 560 2.87 11.02 18.57
N ARG A 561 3.44 9.81 18.45
CA ARG A 561 4.59 9.39 19.24
C ARG A 561 5.89 9.97 18.74
N ARG A 562 6.83 10.27 19.64
CA ARG A 562 8.16 10.80 19.36
C ARG A 562 9.28 9.94 19.96
N ILE A 563 10.47 10.03 19.43
CA ILE A 563 11.65 9.30 19.85
C ILE A 563 12.54 10.22 20.68
N ALA A 564 12.51 10.09 22.00
CA ALA A 564 13.33 10.92 22.89
C ALA A 564 14.82 10.69 22.69
N ILE A 565 15.59 11.78 22.68
CA ILE A 565 17.06 11.80 22.66
C ILE A 565 17.55 12.22 24.04
N PHE A 566 18.43 11.41 24.62
CA PHE A 566 18.96 11.58 25.97
C PHE A 566 20.47 11.88 25.94
N PRO A 567 21.08 12.37 27.03
CA PRO A 567 22.52 12.74 27.08
C PRO A 567 23.48 11.63 26.62
N ARG A 568 23.11 10.38 26.86
CA ARG A 568 23.89 9.19 26.47
C ARG A 568 23.62 8.70 25.03
N THR A 569 22.78 9.40 24.27
CA THR A 569 22.52 9.03 22.87
C THR A 569 23.69 9.47 22.00
N ASP A 570 24.57 8.55 21.69
CA ASP A 570 25.67 8.76 20.75
C ASP A 570 25.19 8.63 19.28
N THR A 571 26.10 8.74 18.32
CA THR A 571 25.79 8.62 16.89
C THR A 571 25.25 7.25 16.50
N PHE A 572 25.72 6.17 17.15
CA PHE A 572 25.21 4.82 16.92
C PHE A 572 23.79 4.66 17.51
N GLY A 573 23.56 5.20 18.70
CA GLY A 573 22.25 5.26 19.33
C GLY A 573 21.25 6.03 18.47
N LEU A 574 21.65 7.18 17.93
CA LEU A 574 20.81 7.95 16.99
C LEU A 574 20.53 7.15 15.72
N TRP A 575 21.54 6.55 15.10
CA TRP A 575 21.35 5.72 13.90
C TRP A 575 20.31 4.62 14.13
N ARG A 576 20.38 3.92 15.27
CA ARG A 576 19.38 2.89 15.64
C ARG A 576 17.97 3.47 15.77
N LYS A 577 17.84 4.68 16.28
CA LYS A 577 16.56 5.36 16.52
C LYS A 577 15.90 5.83 15.22
N VAL A 578 16.69 6.31 14.24
CA VAL A 578 16.18 6.95 13.02
C VAL A 578 16.18 6.06 11.77
N LYS A 579 16.69 4.84 11.85
CA LYS A 579 16.72 3.93 10.68
C LYS A 579 15.36 3.42 10.21
N GLY A 580 14.29 3.76 10.90
CA GLY A 580 12.91 3.30 10.67
C GLY A 580 12.48 2.18 11.62
N ASN A 581 11.19 2.06 11.85
CA ASN A 581 10.56 1.04 12.72
C ASN A 581 11.15 0.98 14.16
N TYR A 582 11.42 2.14 14.76
CA TYR A 582 11.89 2.16 16.15
C TYR A 582 10.81 1.62 17.09
N LEU A 583 11.10 0.51 17.74
CA LEU A 583 10.23 -0.08 18.76
C LEU A 583 10.70 0.39 20.14
N PHE A 584 9.85 1.10 20.87
CA PHE A 584 10.09 1.43 22.27
C PHE A 584 10.18 0.13 23.07
N ARG A 585 11.17 0.04 23.98
CA ARG A 585 11.18 -1.06 24.96
C ARG A 585 9.89 -0.96 25.78
N LYS A 586 9.12 -2.05 25.84
CA LYS A 586 8.02 -2.15 26.82
C LYS A 586 8.67 -1.92 28.18
N MET A 587 8.36 -0.82 28.82
CA MET A 587 8.68 -0.66 30.24
C MET A 587 7.83 -1.71 30.96
N ASN A 588 8.49 -2.73 31.54
CA ASN A 588 7.82 -3.62 32.48
C ASN A 588 7.28 -2.71 33.58
N LYS A 589 5.96 -2.63 33.71
CA LYS A 589 5.33 -2.07 34.89
C LYS A 589 5.86 -2.89 36.07
N LYS A 590 6.72 -2.29 36.88
CA LYS A 590 6.96 -2.76 38.25
C LYS A 590 5.75 -2.44 39.10
#